data_8d3697293d93d6c536c8a9d507d65f34
#
_entry.id   8d3697293d93d6c536c8a9d507d65f34
#
_cell.length_a   1.000
_cell.length_b   1.000
_cell.length_c   1.000
_cell.angle_alpha   90.00
_cell.angle_beta   90.00
_cell.angle_gamma   90.00
#
_symmetry.space_group_name_H-M   'P 1'
#
loop_
_entity.id
_entity.type
_entity.pdbx_description
1 polymer ?
#
loop_
_entity_poly.entity_id
_entity_poly.type
_entity_poly.pdbx_seq_one_letter_code
_entity_poly.pdbx_strand_id
1 'polypeptide(L)'
;LILASMKILNNWENEHEIIVPSFTFIATAEAITRAGLKPVFCDVDEDFLIDVSKIKELITPKTKAIIPVHLYGKPCNMQEILKISHTYNLKVIEDAAQAHGAISGNKKVGNLGDAAAFSFYPGKNLGALGDAGAVVTNDEDLAKKVREYANYGSTIKYHHDIKGTNSRLDELQAAFLDVKLQKLPEHYRFFVFPL
;
A
#
# COMPACT_ATOMS: atom_id res chain seq x y z
N LEU A 1 6.44 -0.36 6.09
CA LEU A 1 5.74 -0.31 7.38
C LEU A 1 4.60 -1.33 7.44
N ILE A 2 3.63 -1.31 6.50
CA ILE A 2 2.43 -2.18 6.52
C ILE A 2 2.83 -3.66 6.63
N LEU A 3 3.67 -4.15 5.72
CA LEU A 3 4.08 -5.55 5.68
C LEU A 3 4.80 -6.01 6.97
N ALA A 4 5.71 -5.18 7.48
CA ALA A 4 6.41 -5.47 8.74
C ALA A 4 5.43 -5.54 9.93
N SER A 5 4.48 -4.62 9.99
CA SER A 5 3.45 -4.59 11.04
C SER A 5 2.48 -5.76 10.91
N MET A 6 2.01 -6.07 9.71
CA MET A 6 1.15 -7.24 9.47
C MET A 6 1.85 -8.55 9.78
N LYS A 7 3.16 -8.65 9.45
CA LYS A 7 3.97 -9.82 9.77
C LYS A 7 4.00 -10.08 11.28
N ILE A 8 4.17 -9.03 12.08
CA ILE A 8 4.17 -9.14 13.55
C ILE A 8 2.77 -9.53 14.06
N LEU A 9 1.72 -8.83 13.62
CA LEU A 9 0.34 -9.05 14.09
C LEU A 9 -0.20 -10.44 13.73
N ASN A 10 0.14 -10.93 12.54
CA ASN A 10 -0.38 -12.19 12.02
C ASN A 10 0.60 -13.36 12.18
N ASN A 11 1.72 -13.18 12.89
CA ASN A 11 2.78 -14.18 13.06
C ASN A 11 3.27 -14.78 11.73
N TRP A 12 3.43 -13.92 10.71
CA TRP A 12 3.97 -14.40 9.44
C TRP A 12 5.46 -14.69 9.59
N GLU A 13 5.87 -15.81 9.02
CA GLU A 13 7.26 -16.24 9.01
C GLU A 13 8.01 -15.69 7.79
N ASN A 14 9.31 -15.81 7.82
CA ASN A 14 10.12 -15.58 6.62
C ASN A 14 9.68 -16.54 5.53
N GLU A 15 9.84 -16.17 4.27
CA GLU A 15 9.44 -16.95 3.10
C GLU A 15 7.91 -17.11 2.90
N HIS A 16 7.05 -16.53 3.74
CA HIS A 16 5.65 -16.37 3.35
C HIS A 16 5.54 -15.48 2.12
N GLU A 17 4.59 -15.81 1.26
CA GLU A 17 4.51 -15.29 -0.08
C GLU A 17 3.49 -14.15 -0.18
N ILE A 18 3.87 -13.13 -0.96
CA ILE A 18 3.01 -11.98 -1.27
C ILE A 18 2.91 -11.85 -2.78
N ILE A 19 1.69 -11.94 -3.32
CA ILE A 19 1.45 -11.79 -4.76
C ILE A 19 1.48 -10.31 -5.12
N VAL A 20 2.24 -9.96 -6.15
CA VAL A 20 2.49 -8.59 -6.61
C VAL A 20 2.56 -8.56 -8.14
N PRO A 21 2.10 -7.50 -8.83
CA PRO A 21 2.24 -7.45 -10.28
C PRO A 21 3.71 -7.40 -10.71
N SER A 22 4.02 -8.04 -11.84
CA SER A 22 5.38 -8.05 -12.42
C SER A 22 5.78 -6.69 -12.99
N PHE A 23 4.81 -5.87 -13.39
CA PHE A 23 5.01 -4.52 -13.89
C PHE A 23 4.61 -3.48 -12.83
N THR A 24 5.60 -3.01 -12.08
CA THR A 24 5.45 -1.98 -11.04
C THR A 24 6.79 -1.31 -10.77
N PHE A 25 6.78 -0.21 -10.01
CA PHE A 25 8.01 0.35 -9.49
C PHE A 25 8.66 -0.62 -8.49
N ILE A 26 9.98 -0.74 -8.53
CA ILE A 26 10.75 -1.70 -7.72
C ILE A 26 10.40 -1.68 -6.22
N ALA A 27 10.01 -0.53 -5.68
CA ALA A 27 9.71 -0.36 -4.27
C ALA A 27 8.61 -1.29 -3.76
N THR A 28 7.63 -1.66 -4.61
CA THR A 28 6.55 -2.59 -4.23
C THR A 28 7.13 -3.97 -3.89
N ALA A 29 7.98 -4.51 -4.76
CA ALA A 29 8.64 -5.81 -4.54
C ALA A 29 9.73 -5.72 -3.44
N GLU A 30 10.50 -4.63 -3.41
CA GLU A 30 11.52 -4.39 -2.40
C GLU A 30 10.93 -4.33 -0.98
N ALA A 31 9.77 -3.72 -0.80
CA ALA A 31 9.08 -3.67 0.50
C ALA A 31 8.76 -5.08 1.02
N ILE A 32 8.43 -6.03 0.14
CA ILE A 32 8.16 -7.42 0.49
C ILE A 32 9.45 -8.10 1.01
N THR A 33 10.54 -7.99 0.26
CA THR A 33 11.83 -8.59 0.64
C THR A 33 12.42 -7.97 1.90
N ARG A 34 12.30 -6.65 2.08
CA ARG A 34 12.71 -5.96 3.30
C ARG A 34 11.94 -6.40 4.54
N ALA A 35 10.68 -6.81 4.38
CA ALA A 35 9.91 -7.43 5.46
C ALA A 35 10.31 -8.89 5.74
N GLY A 36 11.25 -9.45 4.98
CA GLY A 36 11.66 -10.85 5.06
C GLY A 36 10.59 -11.79 4.49
N LEU A 37 9.79 -11.32 3.54
CA LEU A 37 8.76 -12.07 2.84
C LEU A 37 9.21 -12.29 1.39
N LYS A 38 8.54 -13.20 0.68
CA LYS A 38 8.88 -13.58 -0.69
C LYS A 38 7.87 -12.97 -1.68
N PRO A 39 8.31 -12.14 -2.64
CA PRO A 39 7.43 -11.69 -3.71
C PRO A 39 7.14 -12.84 -4.69
N VAL A 40 5.88 -13.00 -5.06
CA VAL A 40 5.40 -13.89 -6.12
C VAL A 40 4.81 -13.01 -7.21
N PHE A 41 5.48 -12.96 -8.35
CA PHE A 41 5.09 -12.07 -9.43
C PHE A 41 3.92 -12.66 -10.22
N CYS A 42 2.85 -11.86 -10.32
CA CYS A 42 1.72 -12.09 -11.19
C CYS A 42 1.89 -11.26 -12.46
N ASP A 43 1.54 -11.81 -13.59
CA ASP A 43 1.54 -11.06 -14.85
C ASP A 43 0.50 -9.94 -14.82
N VAL A 44 0.57 -9.02 -15.77
CA VAL A 44 -0.37 -7.90 -15.90
C VAL A 44 -1.28 -8.07 -17.12
N ASP A 45 -2.42 -7.43 -17.08
CA ASP A 45 -3.37 -7.35 -18.19
C ASP A 45 -2.98 -6.26 -19.22
N GLU A 46 -3.86 -6.00 -20.18
CA GLU A 46 -3.66 -4.99 -21.24
C GLU A 46 -3.57 -3.56 -20.70
N ASP A 47 -4.09 -3.33 -19.49
CA ASP A 47 -4.05 -2.04 -18.78
C ASP A 47 -2.82 -1.89 -17.88
N PHE A 48 -1.88 -2.84 -17.93
CA PHE A 48 -0.71 -2.95 -17.04
C PHE A 48 -1.05 -3.09 -15.55
N LEU A 49 -2.27 -3.50 -15.23
CA LEU A 49 -2.69 -3.83 -13.88
C LEU A 49 -2.53 -5.33 -13.63
N ILE A 50 -2.49 -5.74 -12.36
CA ILE A 50 -2.40 -7.16 -12.01
C ILE A 50 -3.52 -7.96 -12.70
N ASP A 51 -3.14 -9.00 -13.45
CA ASP A 51 -4.11 -9.88 -14.12
C ASP A 51 -4.81 -10.79 -13.10
N VAL A 52 -6.03 -10.42 -12.76
CA VAL A 52 -6.82 -11.10 -11.72
C VAL A 52 -7.07 -12.57 -12.07
N SER A 53 -7.13 -12.91 -13.38
CA SER A 53 -7.37 -14.28 -13.84
C SER A 53 -6.22 -15.23 -13.47
N LYS A 54 -5.00 -14.71 -13.34
CA LYS A 54 -3.78 -15.47 -13.04
C LYS A 54 -3.48 -15.58 -11.53
N ILE A 55 -4.14 -14.78 -10.68
CA ILE A 55 -3.84 -14.74 -9.23
C ILE A 55 -4.04 -16.13 -8.61
N LYS A 56 -5.13 -16.83 -8.94
CA LYS A 56 -5.50 -18.12 -8.30
C LYS A 56 -4.45 -19.20 -8.50
N GLU A 57 -3.77 -19.21 -9.64
CA GLU A 57 -2.74 -20.19 -9.99
C GLU A 57 -1.46 -20.00 -9.16
N LEU A 58 -1.26 -18.79 -8.62
CA LEU A 58 -0.09 -18.44 -7.82
C LEU A 58 -0.29 -18.64 -6.32
N ILE A 59 -1.52 -18.95 -5.89
CA ILE A 59 -1.83 -19.13 -4.47
C ILE A 59 -1.32 -20.46 -3.97
N THR A 60 -0.50 -20.41 -2.92
CA THR A 60 0.01 -21.57 -2.18
C THR A 60 -0.38 -21.47 -0.70
N PRO A 61 -0.18 -22.52 0.11
CA PRO A 61 -0.37 -22.42 1.57
C PRO A 61 0.50 -21.36 2.26
N LYS A 62 1.58 -20.93 1.59
CA LYS A 62 2.47 -19.86 2.07
C LYS A 62 1.99 -18.47 1.71
N THR A 63 1.06 -18.31 0.77
CA THR A 63 0.54 -17.01 0.35
C THR A 63 -0.25 -16.36 1.49
N LYS A 64 0.04 -15.10 1.79
CA LYS A 64 -0.56 -14.33 2.89
C LYS A 64 -1.27 -13.07 2.45
N ALA A 65 -0.82 -12.46 1.35
CA ALA A 65 -1.44 -11.23 0.86
C ALA A 65 -1.29 -11.06 -0.65
N ILE A 66 -2.09 -10.14 -1.17
CA ILE A 66 -2.00 -9.62 -2.54
C ILE A 66 -1.74 -8.12 -2.44
N ILE A 67 -0.81 -7.60 -3.24
CA ILE A 67 -0.56 -6.17 -3.38
C ILE A 67 -0.97 -5.73 -4.79
N PRO A 68 -2.22 -5.31 -5.01
CA PRO A 68 -2.59 -4.62 -6.24
C PRO A 68 -1.91 -3.26 -6.30
N VAL A 69 -1.40 -2.87 -7.46
CA VAL A 69 -0.83 -1.55 -7.72
C VAL A 69 -1.76 -0.77 -8.62
N HIS A 70 -2.26 0.36 -8.14
CA HIS A 70 -3.13 1.26 -8.90
C HIS A 70 -2.30 2.15 -9.80
N LEU A 71 -1.74 1.53 -10.85
CA LEU A 71 -0.74 2.13 -11.72
C LEU A 71 -1.32 3.33 -12.47
N TYR A 72 -0.56 4.42 -12.52
CA TYR A 72 -0.96 5.68 -13.18
C TYR A 72 -2.31 6.24 -12.72
N GLY A 73 -2.77 5.85 -11.52
CA GLY A 73 -4.03 6.29 -10.96
C GLY A 73 -5.24 5.46 -11.40
N LYS A 74 -5.05 4.42 -12.21
CA LYS A 74 -6.13 3.49 -12.60
C LYS A 74 -6.31 2.44 -11.52
N PRO A 75 -7.50 2.34 -10.88
CA PRO A 75 -7.75 1.30 -9.87
C PRO A 75 -7.76 -0.09 -10.51
N CYS A 76 -7.14 -1.06 -9.83
CA CYS A 76 -7.27 -2.48 -10.18
C CYS A 76 -8.73 -2.95 -10.02
N ASN A 77 -9.08 -4.10 -10.60
CA ASN A 77 -10.37 -4.74 -10.39
C ASN A 77 -10.46 -5.28 -8.94
N MET A 78 -10.68 -4.34 -8.02
CA MET A 78 -10.70 -4.64 -6.59
C MET A 78 -11.85 -5.57 -6.21
N GLN A 79 -12.96 -5.55 -6.93
CA GLN A 79 -14.09 -6.43 -6.66
C GLN A 79 -13.69 -7.91 -6.78
N GLU A 80 -13.01 -8.26 -7.84
CA GLU A 80 -12.56 -9.65 -8.06
C GLU A 80 -11.38 -10.01 -7.14
N ILE A 81 -10.44 -9.07 -6.92
CA ILE A 81 -9.32 -9.29 -5.99
C ILE A 81 -9.85 -9.58 -4.58
N LEU A 82 -10.82 -8.82 -4.10
CA LEU A 82 -11.43 -9.02 -2.78
C LEU A 82 -12.19 -10.35 -2.68
N LYS A 83 -12.88 -10.78 -3.75
CA LYS A 83 -13.51 -12.12 -3.77
C LYS A 83 -12.46 -13.24 -3.61
N ILE A 84 -11.33 -13.12 -4.32
CA ILE A 84 -10.23 -14.08 -4.20
C ILE A 84 -9.66 -14.04 -2.78
N SER A 85 -9.35 -12.85 -2.26
CA SER A 85 -8.78 -12.71 -0.93
C SER A 85 -9.68 -13.30 0.17
N HIS A 86 -10.99 -13.08 0.10
CA HIS A 86 -11.94 -13.70 1.01
C HIS A 86 -11.97 -15.22 0.90
N THR A 87 -11.95 -15.76 -0.33
CA THR A 87 -11.99 -17.21 -0.56
C THR A 87 -10.77 -17.93 0.02
N TYR A 88 -9.60 -17.30 -0.08
CA TYR A 88 -8.32 -17.87 0.33
C TYR A 88 -7.77 -17.30 1.65
N ASN A 89 -8.56 -16.49 2.34
CA ASN A 89 -8.16 -15.80 3.59
C ASN A 89 -6.85 -15.03 3.47
N LEU A 90 -6.71 -14.25 2.40
CA LEU A 90 -5.55 -13.42 2.13
C LEU A 90 -5.81 -11.96 2.51
N LYS A 91 -4.76 -11.25 2.92
CA LYS A 91 -4.80 -9.80 3.11
C LYS A 91 -4.65 -9.07 1.77
N VAL A 92 -5.26 -7.88 1.66
CA VAL A 92 -5.11 -7.00 0.48
C VAL A 92 -4.51 -5.69 0.91
N ILE A 93 -3.35 -5.35 0.33
CA ILE A 93 -2.62 -4.11 0.59
C ILE A 93 -2.56 -3.31 -0.69
N GLU A 94 -3.25 -2.17 -0.75
CA GLU A 94 -3.25 -1.32 -1.93
C GLU A 94 -1.92 -0.55 -2.04
N ASP A 95 -1.21 -0.71 -3.14
CA ASP A 95 -0.18 0.25 -3.53
C ASP A 95 -0.86 1.39 -4.29
N ALA A 96 -1.12 2.47 -3.56
CA ALA A 96 -1.79 3.66 -4.03
C ALA A 96 -0.82 4.83 -4.30
N ALA A 97 0.49 4.52 -4.47
CA ALA A 97 1.53 5.51 -4.63
C ALA A 97 1.32 6.47 -5.82
N GLN A 98 0.47 6.11 -6.78
CA GLN A 98 0.14 6.92 -7.96
C GLN A 98 -1.37 7.23 -8.07
N ALA A 99 -2.17 6.89 -7.06
CA ALA A 99 -3.63 6.88 -7.16
C ALA A 99 -4.32 7.78 -6.11
N HIS A 100 -3.67 8.89 -5.74
CA HIS A 100 -4.25 9.87 -4.81
C HIS A 100 -5.58 10.38 -5.35
N GLY A 101 -6.66 10.17 -4.58
CA GLY A 101 -8.00 10.63 -4.94
C GLY A 101 -8.74 9.80 -6.00
N ALA A 102 -8.11 8.77 -6.58
CA ALA A 102 -8.77 7.86 -7.50
C ALA A 102 -9.96 7.14 -6.84
N ILE A 103 -10.96 6.79 -7.64
CA ILE A 103 -12.22 6.21 -7.18
C ILE A 103 -12.46 4.89 -7.92
N SER A 104 -12.84 3.86 -7.18
CA SER A 104 -13.33 2.59 -7.70
C SER A 104 -14.75 2.35 -7.19
N GLY A 105 -15.73 2.34 -8.10
CA GLY A 105 -17.14 2.33 -7.74
C GLY A 105 -17.53 3.59 -6.96
N ASN A 106 -17.94 3.43 -5.71
CA ASN A 106 -18.31 4.54 -4.80
C ASN A 106 -17.30 4.79 -3.68
N LYS A 107 -16.13 4.15 -3.72
CA LYS A 107 -15.09 4.27 -2.69
C LYS A 107 -13.81 4.85 -3.28
N LYS A 108 -13.09 5.63 -2.49
CA LYS A 108 -11.74 6.07 -2.83
C LYS A 108 -10.74 4.93 -2.70
N VAL A 109 -9.78 4.89 -3.61
CA VAL A 109 -8.56 4.09 -3.45
C VAL A 109 -7.91 4.42 -2.12
N GLY A 110 -7.40 3.39 -1.46
CA GLY A 110 -6.91 3.48 -0.08
C GLY A 110 -7.92 3.03 0.97
N ASN A 111 -9.20 2.81 0.56
CA ASN A 111 -10.27 2.32 1.44
C ASN A 111 -10.98 1.09 0.86
N LEU A 112 -10.26 0.30 0.08
CA LEU A 112 -10.78 -0.89 -0.60
C LEU A 112 -10.25 -2.17 0.02
N GLY A 113 -8.95 -2.23 0.33
CA GLY A 113 -8.28 -3.35 0.98
C GLY A 113 -8.20 -3.23 2.51
N ASP A 114 -7.35 -4.08 3.12
CA ASP A 114 -7.06 -4.05 4.57
C ASP A 114 -6.20 -2.84 4.94
N ALA A 115 -5.31 -2.41 4.04
CA ALA A 115 -4.47 -1.23 4.19
C ALA A 115 -4.05 -0.68 2.84
N ALA A 116 -3.58 0.55 2.81
CA ALA A 116 -3.01 1.18 1.63
C ALA A 116 -1.76 2.00 1.95
N ALA A 117 -0.83 2.03 0.99
CA ALA A 117 0.36 2.86 1.02
C ALA A 117 0.25 3.98 -0.02
N PHE A 118 0.41 5.22 0.42
CA PHE A 118 0.54 6.39 -0.44
C PHE A 118 1.98 6.92 -0.41
N SER A 119 2.48 7.33 -1.55
CA SER A 119 3.75 8.04 -1.67
C SER A 119 3.49 9.53 -1.90
N PHE A 120 4.18 10.37 -1.13
CA PHE A 120 4.20 11.82 -1.34
C PHE A 120 5.56 12.28 -1.84
N TYR A 121 6.31 11.41 -2.52
CA TYR A 121 7.52 11.81 -3.23
C TYR A 121 7.24 13.05 -4.11
N PRO A 122 8.16 14.02 -4.25
CA PRO A 122 7.89 15.32 -4.91
C PRO A 122 7.27 15.23 -6.31
N GLY A 123 7.58 14.18 -7.08
CA GLY A 123 7.03 13.95 -8.41
C GLY A 123 5.63 13.32 -8.44
N LYS A 124 5.01 13.05 -7.30
CA LYS A 124 3.64 12.51 -7.26
C LYS A 124 2.61 13.64 -7.40
N ASN A 125 1.39 13.30 -7.84
CA ASN A 125 0.29 14.27 -7.98
C ASN A 125 -0.08 14.97 -6.67
N LEU A 126 0.17 14.33 -5.52
CA LEU A 126 0.21 14.96 -4.21
C LEU A 126 1.63 14.76 -3.65
N GLY A 127 2.56 15.63 -4.04
CA GLY A 127 3.96 15.55 -3.65
C GLY A 127 4.33 16.53 -2.54
N ALA A 128 5.12 16.06 -1.57
CA ALA A 128 5.80 16.89 -0.57
C ALA A 128 7.02 17.60 -1.20
N LEU A 129 7.81 18.31 -0.40
CA LEU A 129 9.08 18.93 -0.83
C LEU A 129 10.29 18.01 -0.59
N GLY A 130 10.07 16.78 -0.20
CA GLY A 130 11.05 15.72 0.05
C GLY A 130 10.35 14.38 0.17
N ASP A 131 11.06 13.35 0.66
CA ASP A 131 10.47 12.02 0.86
C ASP A 131 9.38 12.05 1.92
N ALA A 132 8.22 11.53 1.56
CA ALA A 132 7.06 11.45 2.44
C ALA A 132 6.11 10.35 1.97
N GLY A 133 5.23 9.89 2.85
CA GLY A 133 4.20 8.90 2.54
C GLY A 133 3.22 8.74 3.68
N ALA A 134 2.15 7.99 3.43
CA ALA A 134 1.15 7.66 4.43
C ALA A 134 0.71 6.21 4.32
N VAL A 135 0.31 5.67 5.46
CA VAL A 135 -0.43 4.41 5.58
C VAL A 135 -1.87 4.74 5.96
N VAL A 136 -2.80 4.11 5.26
CA VAL A 136 -4.23 4.22 5.54
C VAL A 136 -4.78 2.84 5.84
N THR A 137 -5.57 2.71 6.90
CA THR A 137 -6.24 1.48 7.28
C THR A 137 -7.43 1.77 8.19
N ASN A 138 -8.45 0.89 8.17
CA ASN A 138 -9.55 0.88 9.12
C ASN A 138 -9.30 -0.09 10.31
N ASP A 139 -8.19 -0.82 10.29
CA ASP A 139 -7.77 -1.71 11.36
C ASP A 139 -6.96 -0.92 12.40
N GLU A 140 -7.55 -0.73 13.59
CA GLU A 140 -6.92 0.02 14.68
C GLU A 140 -5.64 -0.63 15.20
N ASP A 141 -5.58 -1.97 15.25
CA ASP A 141 -4.42 -2.68 15.75
C ASP A 141 -3.26 -2.57 14.76
N LEU A 142 -3.57 -2.65 13.46
CA LEU A 142 -2.58 -2.37 12.42
C LEU A 142 -2.09 -0.92 12.50
N ALA A 143 -2.99 0.05 12.67
CA ALA A 143 -2.61 1.45 12.79
C ALA A 143 -1.70 1.72 14.00
N LYS A 144 -2.00 1.10 15.16
CA LYS A 144 -1.15 1.17 16.37
C LYS A 144 0.22 0.53 16.10
N LYS A 145 0.24 -0.65 15.49
CA LYS A 145 1.49 -1.38 15.20
C LYS A 145 2.37 -0.64 14.18
N VAL A 146 1.78 -0.01 13.17
CA VAL A 146 2.50 0.84 12.21
C VAL A 146 3.16 2.03 12.91
N ARG A 147 2.45 2.71 13.82
CA ARG A 147 3.01 3.84 14.59
C ARG A 147 4.15 3.39 15.50
N GLU A 148 3.97 2.28 16.20
CA GLU A 148 5.01 1.67 17.05
C GLU A 148 6.26 1.32 16.22
N TYR A 149 6.08 0.60 15.12
CA TYR A 149 7.17 0.19 14.24
C TYR A 149 7.90 1.40 13.63
N ALA A 150 7.17 2.42 13.18
CA ALA A 150 7.72 3.64 12.59
C ALA A 150 8.48 4.52 13.60
N ASN A 151 8.30 4.28 14.89
CA ASN A 151 8.94 5.03 15.98
C ASN A 151 9.90 4.13 16.80
N TYR A 152 10.80 3.43 16.12
CA TYR A 152 11.81 2.57 16.76
C TYR A 152 11.23 1.42 17.60
N GLY A 153 9.98 1.01 17.34
CA GLY A 153 9.31 -0.03 18.13
C GLY A 153 8.86 0.43 19.51
N SER A 154 8.57 1.72 19.65
CA SER A 154 8.25 2.36 20.94
C SER A 154 6.83 2.95 20.93
N THR A 155 6.05 2.58 21.91
CA THR A 155 4.76 3.21 22.26
C THR A 155 4.87 4.16 23.46
N ILE A 156 5.83 3.89 24.34
CA ILE A 156 6.13 4.69 25.53
C ILE A 156 7.57 5.16 25.42
N LYS A 157 7.83 6.45 25.64
CA LYS A 157 9.15 7.05 25.54
C LYS A 157 10.21 6.23 26.32
N TYR A 158 11.29 5.87 25.63
CA TYR A 158 12.41 5.04 26.11
C TYR A 158 12.11 3.54 26.34
N HIS A 159 10.91 3.06 25.99
CA HIS A 159 10.58 1.64 26.00
C HIS A 159 10.42 1.13 24.56
N HIS A 160 11.13 0.07 24.21
CA HIS A 160 11.17 -0.49 22.85
C HIS A 160 10.82 -1.97 22.91
N ASP A 161 9.56 -2.30 22.57
CA ASP A 161 9.04 -3.67 22.70
C ASP A 161 9.35 -4.53 21.46
N ILE A 162 9.55 -3.86 20.32
CA ILE A 162 9.88 -4.51 19.04
C ILE A 162 11.05 -3.78 18.36
N LYS A 163 11.71 -4.47 17.43
CA LYS A 163 12.69 -3.83 16.53
C LYS A 163 11.92 -3.04 15.46
N GLY A 164 11.95 -1.74 15.57
CA GLY A 164 11.32 -0.81 14.62
C GLY A 164 12.33 0.00 13.82
N THR A 165 11.84 1.03 13.17
CA THR A 165 12.64 1.97 12.37
C THR A 165 12.18 3.40 12.63
N ASN A 166 12.98 4.37 12.22
CA ASN A 166 12.52 5.76 12.10
C ASN A 166 11.89 5.94 10.71
N SER A 167 10.58 6.10 10.67
CA SER A 167 9.82 6.38 9.43
C SER A 167 8.68 7.35 9.74
N ARG A 168 9.05 8.52 10.21
CA ARG A 168 8.13 9.61 10.56
C ARG A 168 8.01 10.58 9.40
N LEU A 169 6.88 11.27 9.32
CA LEU A 169 6.68 12.42 8.45
C LEU A 169 7.07 13.68 9.22
N ASP A 170 7.97 14.49 8.65
CA ASP A 170 8.33 15.78 9.23
C ASP A 170 7.15 16.75 9.16
N GLU A 171 6.93 17.52 10.22
CA GLU A 171 5.80 18.45 10.36
C GLU A 171 5.78 19.50 9.23
N LEU A 172 6.95 19.95 8.77
CA LEU A 172 7.05 20.85 7.62
C LEU A 172 6.47 20.22 6.35
N GLN A 173 6.81 18.96 6.08
CA GLN A 173 6.27 18.23 4.92
C GLN A 173 4.76 18.05 5.05
N ALA A 174 4.28 17.75 6.25
CA ALA A 174 2.85 17.62 6.53
C ALA A 174 2.10 18.95 6.28
N ALA A 175 2.67 20.09 6.68
CA ALA A 175 2.09 21.41 6.45
C ALA A 175 1.97 21.75 4.95
N PHE A 176 3.01 21.46 4.15
CA PHE A 176 2.94 21.64 2.71
C PHE A 176 1.92 20.72 2.05
N LEU A 177 1.84 19.46 2.49
CA LEU A 177 0.86 18.49 1.98
C LEU A 177 -0.57 18.91 2.31
N ASP A 178 -0.83 19.47 3.48
CA ASP A 178 -2.16 19.95 3.88
C ASP A 178 -2.67 21.04 2.92
N VAL A 179 -1.84 22.02 2.60
CA VAL A 179 -2.18 23.07 1.62
C VAL A 179 -2.45 22.47 0.23
N LYS A 180 -1.61 21.53 -0.22
CA LYS A 180 -1.76 20.89 -1.54
C LYS A 180 -2.98 19.95 -1.61
N LEU A 181 -3.29 19.26 -0.53
CA LEU A 181 -4.43 18.35 -0.44
C LEU A 181 -5.75 19.07 -0.68
N GLN A 182 -5.90 20.29 -0.18
CA GLN A 182 -7.08 21.11 -0.40
C GLN A 182 -7.28 21.46 -1.89
N LYS A 183 -6.20 21.52 -2.66
CA LYS A 183 -6.21 21.82 -4.10
C LYS A 183 -6.29 20.57 -5.00
N LEU A 184 -6.11 19.39 -4.43
CA LEU A 184 -6.06 18.15 -5.19
C LEU A 184 -7.31 17.91 -6.08
N PRO A 185 -8.56 18.17 -5.64
CA PRO A 185 -9.74 18.02 -6.48
C PRO A 185 -9.76 18.94 -7.70
N GLU A 186 -9.18 20.14 -7.59
CA GLU A 186 -9.06 21.09 -8.69
C GLU A 186 -8.03 20.61 -9.71
N HIS A 187 -6.88 20.09 -9.23
CA HIS A 187 -5.83 19.58 -10.10
C HIS A 187 -6.31 18.41 -10.96
N TYR A 188 -7.15 17.51 -10.45
CA TYR A 188 -7.70 16.41 -11.25
C TYR A 188 -8.52 16.88 -12.46
N ARG A 189 -9.24 18.01 -12.37
CA ARG A 189 -10.03 18.53 -13.48
C ARG A 189 -9.18 18.97 -14.68
N PHE A 190 -7.90 19.29 -14.45
CA PHE A 190 -6.98 19.68 -15.51
C PHE A 190 -6.23 18.49 -16.14
N PHE A 191 -6.15 17.36 -15.47
CA PHE A 191 -5.40 16.18 -15.93
C PHE A 191 -6.29 15.03 -16.42
N VAL A 192 -7.61 15.12 -16.26
CA VAL A 192 -8.53 14.18 -16.90
C VAL A 192 -8.71 14.63 -18.35
N PHE A 193 -7.91 14.06 -19.25
CA PHE A 193 -8.24 14.13 -20.67
C PHE A 193 -9.57 13.40 -20.87
N PRO A 194 -10.59 14.02 -21.49
CA PRO A 194 -11.76 13.27 -21.91
C PRO A 194 -11.29 12.23 -22.95
N LEU A 195 -11.48 10.96 -22.61
CA LEU A 195 -11.37 9.84 -23.56
C LEU A 195 -12.55 9.90 -24.54
#